data_a34645056046750af4dd8cb49ff75516
#
_entry.id   a34645056046750af4dd8cb49ff75516
#
_cell.length_a   1.000
_cell.length_b   1.000
_cell.length_c   1.000
_cell.angle_alpha   90.00
_cell.angle_beta   90.00
_cell.angle_gamma   90.00
#
_symmetry.space_group_name_H-M   'P 1'
#
loop_
_entity.id
_entity.type
_entity.pdbx_description
1 polymer ?
#
loop_
_entity_poly.entity_id
_entity_poly.type
_entity_poly.pdbx_seq_one_letter_code
_entity_poly.pdbx_strand_id
1 'polypeptide(L)'
;MRSIGAELDRLYGASIAYTVRKKGENQCLGFVGSFLDERYVPGGERLLEPMADLLGELLLDPLTRNGRFLSDYVESEKENLIDAIESILNDKRDYADARLLQEMCRGERYGIDRLGTVTGVERLTNQTLYRYYSELLATARIELFYCGSADCARVEGALDRALAALPRER
;
A
#
# COMPACT_ATOMS: atom_id res chain seq x y z
N MET A 1 -21.56 -0.37 -2.65
CA MET A 1 -20.09 -0.32 -2.74
C MET A 1 -19.67 -0.80 -4.12
N ARG A 2 -19.01 0.04 -4.90
CA ARG A 2 -18.54 -0.40 -6.22
C ARG A 2 -17.35 -1.35 -5.99
N SER A 3 -17.26 -2.42 -6.78
CA SER A 3 -16.10 -3.30 -6.76
C SER A 3 -14.91 -2.56 -7.35
N ILE A 4 -13.75 -2.59 -6.69
CA ILE A 4 -12.49 -2.02 -7.21
C ILE A 4 -12.23 -2.55 -8.63
N GLY A 5 -12.45 -3.84 -8.86
CA GLY A 5 -12.32 -4.46 -10.18
C GLY A 5 -13.20 -3.80 -11.24
N ALA A 6 -14.48 -3.52 -10.92
CA ALA A 6 -15.37 -2.86 -11.86
C ALA A 6 -14.94 -1.41 -12.19
N GLU A 7 -14.34 -0.69 -11.23
CA GLU A 7 -13.79 0.64 -11.51
C GLU A 7 -12.51 0.55 -12.37
N LEU A 8 -11.64 -0.42 -12.12
CA LEU A 8 -10.45 -0.65 -12.95
C LEU A 8 -10.81 -1.05 -14.38
N ASP A 9 -11.85 -1.86 -14.55
CA ASP A 9 -12.37 -2.21 -15.88
C ASP A 9 -12.90 -0.98 -16.62
N ARG A 10 -13.60 -0.08 -15.93
CA ARG A 10 -14.06 1.21 -16.49
C ARG A 10 -12.91 2.12 -16.90
N LEU A 11 -11.76 1.98 -16.25
CA LEU A 11 -10.53 2.68 -16.58
C LEU A 11 -9.69 1.93 -17.62
N TYR A 12 -10.36 1.22 -18.51
CA TYR A 12 -9.76 0.47 -19.63
C TYR A 12 -8.72 -0.58 -19.19
N GLY A 13 -9.04 -1.30 -18.13
CA GLY A 13 -8.16 -2.32 -17.60
C GLY A 13 -6.95 -1.74 -16.82
N ALA A 14 -7.15 -0.61 -16.17
CA ALA A 14 -6.16 -0.07 -15.25
C ALA A 14 -5.83 -1.08 -14.15
N SER A 15 -4.67 -0.96 -13.55
CA SER A 15 -4.25 -1.82 -12.46
C SER A 15 -3.78 -1.01 -11.25
N ILE A 16 -4.05 -1.55 -10.06
CA ILE A 16 -3.49 -1.04 -8.80
C ILE A 16 -2.82 -2.21 -8.09
N ALA A 17 -1.58 -1.99 -7.67
CA ALA A 17 -0.84 -2.92 -6.83
C ALA A 17 -0.37 -2.22 -5.57
N TYR A 18 -0.39 -2.91 -4.44
CA TYR A 18 0.28 -2.44 -3.24
C TYR A 18 1.77 -2.78 -3.29
N THR A 19 2.57 -2.00 -2.61
CA THR A 19 4.00 -2.25 -2.47
C THR A 19 4.43 -2.09 -1.02
N VAL A 20 5.22 -3.04 -0.55
CA VAL A 20 5.90 -3.00 0.75
C VAL A 20 7.37 -3.20 0.48
N ARG A 21 8.17 -2.18 0.70
CA ARG A 21 9.62 -2.23 0.45
C ARG A 21 10.38 -1.71 1.65
N LYS A 22 11.54 -2.29 1.88
CA LYS A 22 12.51 -1.78 2.82
C LYS A 22 13.61 -1.03 2.07
N LYS A 23 13.85 0.21 2.46
CA LYS A 23 14.92 1.05 1.91
C LYS A 23 15.79 1.56 3.06
N GLY A 24 16.96 0.96 3.24
CA GLY A 24 17.77 1.18 4.42
C GLY A 24 16.98 0.81 5.69
N GLU A 25 16.87 1.74 6.62
CA GLU A 25 16.14 1.55 7.88
C GLU A 25 14.64 1.87 7.78
N ASN A 26 14.18 2.37 6.63
CA ASN A 26 12.80 2.78 6.43
C ASN A 26 11.98 1.68 5.75
N GLN A 27 10.78 1.43 6.24
CA GLN A 27 9.78 0.65 5.54
C GLN A 27 8.89 1.59 4.74
N CYS A 28 8.79 1.34 3.43
CA CYS A 28 7.97 2.11 2.51
C CYS A 28 6.75 1.30 2.14
N LEU A 29 5.58 1.85 2.39
CA LEU A 29 4.28 1.30 2.00
C LEU A 29 3.67 2.19 0.92
N GLY A 30 2.99 1.63 -0.04
CA GLY A 30 2.34 2.45 -1.05
C GLY A 30 1.52 1.68 -2.05
N PHE A 31 0.92 2.44 -2.97
CA PHE A 31 0.22 1.91 -4.12
C PHE A 31 0.94 2.32 -5.41
N VAL A 32 0.86 1.44 -6.38
CA VAL A 32 1.30 1.72 -7.75
C VAL A 32 0.09 1.55 -8.65
N GLY A 33 -0.36 2.66 -9.22
CA GLY A 33 -1.43 2.67 -10.21
C GLY A 33 -0.85 2.72 -11.62
N SER A 34 -1.38 1.92 -12.54
CA SER A 34 -1.03 1.93 -13.95
C SER A 34 -2.28 2.00 -14.80
N PHE A 35 -2.34 2.92 -15.73
CA PHE A 35 -3.49 3.13 -16.60
C PHE A 35 -3.03 3.58 -17.99
N LEU A 36 -3.94 3.46 -18.96
CA LEU A 36 -3.68 3.79 -20.35
C LEU A 36 -3.47 5.31 -20.50
N ASP A 37 -2.55 5.71 -21.38
CA ASP A 37 -2.41 7.11 -21.77
C ASP A 37 -3.68 7.56 -22.52
N GLU A 38 -4.26 8.68 -22.06
CA GLU A 38 -5.54 9.22 -22.57
C GLU A 38 -5.54 9.48 -24.08
N ARG A 39 -4.37 9.65 -24.70
CA ARG A 39 -4.25 9.79 -26.15
C ARG A 39 -4.70 8.55 -26.93
N TYR A 40 -4.72 7.40 -26.26
CA TYR A 40 -5.13 6.12 -26.85
C TYR A 40 -6.56 5.71 -26.47
N VAL A 41 -7.25 6.55 -25.69
CA VAL A 41 -8.58 6.26 -25.20
C VAL A 41 -9.63 6.72 -26.24
N PRO A 42 -10.53 5.83 -26.68
CA PRO A 42 -11.64 6.22 -27.56
C PRO A 42 -12.50 7.30 -26.89
N GLY A 43 -12.84 8.35 -27.65
CA GLY A 43 -13.71 9.43 -27.14
C GLY A 43 -13.02 10.49 -26.30
N GLY A 44 -11.72 10.37 -26.04
CA GLY A 44 -10.95 11.37 -25.28
C GLY A 44 -11.32 11.43 -23.78
N GLU A 45 -11.75 10.33 -23.22
CA GLU A 45 -12.06 10.23 -21.79
C GLU A 45 -10.82 10.47 -20.94
N ARG A 46 -11.03 11.13 -19.79
CA ARG A 46 -9.99 11.39 -18.82
C ARG A 46 -9.85 10.23 -17.85
N LEU A 47 -8.64 9.73 -17.67
CA LEU A 47 -8.34 8.61 -16.79
C LEU A 47 -7.52 9.00 -15.55
N LEU A 48 -6.75 10.08 -15.63
CA LEU A 48 -5.88 10.53 -14.55
C LEU A 48 -6.66 10.87 -13.28
N GLU A 49 -7.69 11.69 -13.39
CA GLU A 49 -8.48 12.14 -12.24
C GLU A 49 -9.23 10.97 -11.57
N PRO A 50 -9.96 10.12 -12.30
CA PRO A 50 -10.59 8.94 -11.69
C PRO A 50 -9.59 7.98 -11.06
N MET A 51 -8.41 7.83 -11.65
CA MET A 51 -7.36 6.98 -11.08
C MET A 51 -6.78 7.56 -9.80
N ALA A 52 -6.55 8.88 -9.76
CA ALA A 52 -6.11 9.57 -8.55
C ALA A 52 -7.18 9.47 -7.45
N ASP A 53 -8.45 9.68 -7.79
CA ASP A 53 -9.57 9.59 -6.85
C ASP A 53 -9.70 8.17 -6.28
N LEU A 54 -9.55 7.13 -7.11
CA LEU A 54 -9.56 5.73 -6.66
C LEU A 54 -8.40 5.40 -5.72
N LEU A 55 -7.18 5.88 -6.01
CA LEU A 55 -6.04 5.74 -5.11
C LEU A 55 -6.26 6.47 -3.78
N GLY A 56 -6.85 7.66 -3.83
CA GLY A 56 -7.24 8.41 -2.64
C GLY A 56 -8.28 7.68 -1.80
N GLU A 57 -9.33 7.14 -2.41
CA GLU A 57 -10.36 6.33 -1.74
C GLU A 57 -9.74 5.10 -1.06
N LEU A 58 -8.90 4.35 -1.78
CA LEU A 58 -8.21 3.18 -1.20
C LEU A 58 -7.33 3.52 0.00
N LEU A 59 -6.71 4.69 -0.03
CA LEU A 59 -5.83 5.14 1.03
C LEU A 59 -6.58 5.75 2.21
N LEU A 60 -7.68 6.46 1.99
CA LEU A 60 -8.32 7.30 3.01
C LEU A 60 -9.66 6.76 3.52
N ASP A 61 -10.31 5.88 2.78
CA ASP A 61 -11.61 5.30 3.13
C ASP A 61 -11.58 3.75 3.17
N PRO A 62 -10.74 3.16 4.02
CA PRO A 62 -10.69 1.72 4.15
C PRO A 62 -11.97 1.15 4.77
N LEU A 63 -12.27 -0.10 4.46
CA LEU A 63 -13.39 -0.82 5.04
C LEU A 63 -13.26 -0.98 6.55
N THR A 64 -14.04 -0.20 7.29
CA THR A 64 -14.01 -0.19 8.76
C THR A 64 -15.40 -0.35 9.36
N ARG A 65 -15.44 -0.81 10.59
CA ARG A 65 -16.63 -0.84 11.43
C ARG A 65 -16.29 -0.36 12.84
N ASN A 66 -16.95 0.70 13.31
CA ASN A 66 -16.72 1.26 14.65
C ASN A 66 -15.24 1.63 14.91
N GLY A 67 -14.56 2.26 13.95
CA GLY A 67 -13.15 2.64 14.07
C GLY A 67 -12.17 1.47 14.14
N ARG A 68 -12.47 0.36 13.48
CA ARG A 68 -11.62 -0.83 13.39
C ARG A 68 -11.72 -1.43 12.00
N PHE A 69 -10.68 -2.07 11.54
CA PHE A 69 -10.77 -2.90 10.34
C PHE A 69 -11.71 -4.09 10.56
N LEU A 70 -12.29 -4.62 9.49
CA LEU A 70 -13.15 -5.79 9.56
C LEU A 70 -12.32 -7.01 9.98
N SER A 71 -12.77 -7.71 11.03
CA SER A 71 -12.03 -8.85 11.62
C SER A 71 -11.74 -9.93 10.59
N ASP A 72 -12.72 -10.28 9.76
CA ASP A 72 -12.57 -11.39 8.79
C ASP A 72 -11.44 -11.11 7.79
N TYR A 73 -11.31 -9.86 7.32
CA TYR A 73 -10.20 -9.48 6.45
C TYR A 73 -8.86 -9.46 7.18
N VAL A 74 -8.84 -8.97 8.42
CA VAL A 74 -7.59 -8.94 9.21
C VAL A 74 -7.10 -10.35 9.50
N GLU A 75 -7.98 -11.27 9.90
CA GLU A 75 -7.57 -12.65 10.16
C GLU A 75 -7.12 -13.36 8.89
N SER A 76 -7.81 -13.19 7.76
CA SER A 76 -7.38 -13.74 6.48
C SER A 76 -6.00 -13.22 6.05
N GLU A 77 -5.75 -11.90 6.21
CA GLU A 77 -4.46 -11.33 5.86
C GLU A 77 -3.34 -11.71 6.84
N LYS A 78 -3.67 -11.98 8.12
CA LYS A 78 -2.71 -12.55 9.07
C LYS A 78 -2.29 -13.96 8.65
N GLU A 79 -3.24 -14.82 8.25
CA GLU A 79 -2.95 -16.14 7.74
C GLU A 79 -2.05 -16.08 6.51
N ASN A 80 -2.41 -15.27 5.52
CA ASN A 80 -1.60 -15.04 4.31
C ASN A 80 -0.17 -14.56 4.64
N LEU A 81 -0.03 -13.67 5.61
CA LEU A 81 1.27 -13.14 6.01
C LEU A 81 2.10 -14.19 6.77
N ILE A 82 1.49 -14.99 7.63
CA ILE A 82 2.16 -16.10 8.31
C ILE A 82 2.66 -17.12 7.29
N ASP A 83 1.81 -17.51 6.35
CA ASP A 83 2.19 -18.42 5.27
C ASP A 83 3.35 -17.86 4.44
N ALA A 84 3.35 -16.56 4.14
CA ALA A 84 4.44 -15.91 3.44
C ALA A 84 5.75 -15.89 4.24
N ILE A 85 5.69 -15.68 5.56
CA ILE A 85 6.87 -15.74 6.43
C ILE A 85 7.43 -17.18 6.51
N GLU A 86 6.56 -18.17 6.65
CA GLU A 86 6.96 -19.56 6.76
C GLU A 86 7.46 -20.13 5.42
N SER A 87 6.89 -19.69 4.31
CA SER A 87 7.28 -20.15 2.97
C SER A 87 8.72 -19.82 2.59
N ILE A 88 9.36 -18.85 3.24
CA ILE A 88 10.76 -18.52 2.99
C ILE A 88 11.71 -19.71 3.25
N LEU A 89 11.30 -20.63 4.13
CA LEU A 89 12.04 -21.87 4.41
C LEU A 89 12.09 -22.83 3.20
N ASN A 90 11.17 -22.68 2.26
CA ASN A 90 11.10 -23.52 1.06
C ASN A 90 12.17 -23.13 0.03
N ASP A 91 12.60 -21.86 0.02
CA ASP A 91 13.74 -21.42 -0.76
C ASP A 91 14.97 -21.23 0.15
N LYS A 92 15.88 -22.21 0.08
CA LYS A 92 17.07 -22.22 0.95
C LYS A 92 18.02 -21.06 0.68
N ARG A 93 18.02 -20.50 -0.53
CA ARG A 93 18.86 -19.35 -0.88
C ARG A 93 18.28 -18.09 -0.25
N ASP A 94 17.00 -17.84 -0.44
CA ASP A 94 16.31 -16.69 0.15
C ASP A 94 16.36 -16.76 1.68
N TYR A 95 16.21 -17.95 2.24
CA TYR A 95 16.36 -18.16 3.68
C TYR A 95 17.77 -17.84 4.18
N ALA A 96 18.81 -18.29 3.47
CA ALA A 96 20.20 -18.03 3.84
C ALA A 96 20.52 -16.53 3.77
N ASP A 97 20.05 -15.84 2.72
CA ASP A 97 20.23 -14.40 2.56
C ASP A 97 19.51 -13.61 3.67
N ALA A 98 18.28 -13.98 4.00
CA ALA A 98 17.54 -13.38 5.11
C ALA A 98 18.24 -13.57 6.45
N ARG A 99 18.73 -14.80 6.72
CA ARG A 99 19.47 -15.12 7.96
C ARG A 99 20.80 -14.37 8.03
N LEU A 100 21.51 -14.28 6.91
CA LEU A 100 22.76 -13.51 6.84
C LEU A 100 22.53 -12.06 7.23
N LEU A 101 21.51 -11.40 6.65
CA LEU A 101 21.18 -10.02 6.98
C LEU A 101 20.79 -9.84 8.46
N GLN A 102 19.99 -10.75 9.01
CA GLN A 102 19.59 -10.71 10.41
C GLN A 102 20.78 -10.83 11.35
N GLU A 103 21.75 -11.71 11.06
CA GLU A 103 22.93 -11.90 11.89
C GLU A 103 23.96 -10.76 11.74
N MET A 104 24.20 -10.30 10.49
CA MET A 104 25.12 -9.19 10.21
C MET A 104 24.65 -7.88 10.84
N CYS A 105 23.34 -7.63 10.79
CA CYS A 105 22.71 -6.38 11.25
C CYS A 105 21.99 -6.57 12.60
N ARG A 106 22.47 -7.51 13.43
CA ARG A 106 21.86 -7.77 14.73
C ARG A 106 21.95 -6.51 15.61
N GLY A 107 20.78 -6.05 16.07
CA GLY A 107 20.66 -4.82 16.87
C GLY A 107 20.45 -3.54 16.05
N GLU A 108 20.51 -3.62 14.74
CA GLU A 108 20.20 -2.51 13.84
C GLU A 108 18.77 -2.64 13.27
N ARG A 109 18.12 -1.52 12.96
CA ARG A 109 16.81 -1.53 12.30
C ARG A 109 16.84 -2.23 10.93
N TYR A 110 17.99 -2.22 10.28
CA TYR A 110 18.17 -2.89 9.00
C TYR A 110 18.07 -4.42 9.12
N GLY A 111 18.40 -5.01 10.27
CA GLY A 111 18.27 -6.45 10.54
C GLY A 111 16.83 -6.95 10.73
N ILE A 112 15.85 -6.04 10.90
CA ILE A 112 14.44 -6.42 11.06
C ILE A 112 13.92 -6.91 9.71
N ASP A 113 13.32 -8.09 9.68
CA ASP A 113 12.72 -8.65 8.46
C ASP A 113 11.56 -7.77 7.95
N ARG A 114 11.43 -7.71 6.61
CA ARG A 114 10.38 -6.93 5.94
C ARG A 114 8.97 -7.40 6.30
N LEU A 115 8.78 -8.69 6.46
CA LEU A 115 7.49 -9.30 6.81
C LEU A 115 7.29 -9.40 8.33
N GLY A 116 8.32 -9.13 9.12
CA GLY A 116 8.27 -9.26 10.57
C GLY A 116 8.44 -10.71 11.03
N THR A 117 7.70 -11.09 12.06
CA THR A 117 7.74 -12.43 12.66
C THR A 117 6.34 -12.98 12.88
N VAL A 118 6.19 -14.30 12.83
CA VAL A 118 4.90 -14.98 13.11
C VAL A 118 4.30 -14.50 14.44
N THR A 119 5.09 -14.52 15.52
CA THR A 119 4.63 -14.05 16.84
C THR A 119 4.21 -12.58 16.84
N GLY A 120 4.84 -11.73 16.00
CA GLY A 120 4.45 -10.33 15.83
C GLY A 120 3.09 -10.24 15.14
N VAL A 121 2.86 -11.01 14.08
CA VAL A 121 1.61 -11.06 13.33
C VAL A 121 0.45 -11.57 14.20
N GLU A 122 0.66 -12.63 14.96
CA GLU A 122 -0.36 -13.22 15.85
C GLU A 122 -0.90 -12.20 16.87
N ARG A 123 -0.07 -11.28 17.36
CA ARG A 123 -0.45 -10.25 18.33
C ARG A 123 -1.24 -9.09 17.73
N LEU A 124 -1.30 -8.98 16.42
CA LEU A 124 -2.07 -7.92 15.76
C LEU A 124 -3.57 -8.13 15.96
N THR A 125 -4.27 -7.05 16.25
CA THR A 125 -5.73 -7.02 16.30
C THR A 125 -6.23 -5.97 15.30
N ASN A 126 -7.48 -6.10 14.87
CA ASN A 126 -8.13 -5.15 13.99
C ASN A 126 -8.14 -3.71 14.55
N GLN A 127 -8.14 -3.56 15.86
CA GLN A 127 -8.10 -2.26 16.55
C GLN A 127 -6.68 -1.67 16.56
N THR A 128 -5.66 -2.47 16.93
CA THR A 128 -4.27 -2.00 16.98
C THR A 128 -3.76 -1.67 15.60
N LEU A 129 -4.15 -2.46 14.60
CA LEU A 129 -3.80 -2.23 13.21
C LEU A 129 -4.42 -0.93 12.67
N TYR A 130 -5.72 -0.67 12.96
CA TYR A 130 -6.37 0.56 12.54
C TYR A 130 -5.77 1.80 13.20
N ARG A 131 -5.43 1.71 14.50
CA ARG A 131 -4.75 2.80 15.20
C ARG A 131 -3.39 3.12 14.56
N TYR A 132 -2.60 2.10 14.28
CA TYR A 132 -1.30 2.28 13.63
C TYR A 132 -1.43 2.88 12.22
N TYR A 133 -2.41 2.40 11.46
CA TYR A 133 -2.73 2.95 10.15
C TYR A 133 -3.09 4.44 10.22
N SER A 134 -3.93 4.84 11.16
CA SER A 134 -4.33 6.24 11.35
C SER A 134 -3.14 7.12 11.74
N GLU A 135 -2.28 6.64 12.64
CA GLU A 135 -1.05 7.32 13.04
C GLU A 135 -0.08 7.44 11.85
N LEU A 136 0.05 6.40 11.04
CA LEU A 136 0.89 6.41 9.84
C LEU A 136 0.43 7.48 8.85
N LEU A 137 -0.88 7.58 8.59
CA LEU A 137 -1.43 8.61 7.70
C LEU A 137 -1.22 10.02 8.24
N ALA A 138 -1.27 10.21 9.56
CA ALA A 138 -1.09 11.51 10.19
C ALA A 138 0.37 11.98 10.17
N THR A 139 1.33 11.06 10.32
CA THR A 139 2.73 11.41 10.65
C THR A 139 3.76 11.03 9.58
N ALA A 140 3.49 9.99 8.76
CA ALA A 140 4.48 9.51 7.80
C ALA A 140 4.73 10.50 6.67
N ARG A 141 5.96 10.53 6.17
CA ARG A 141 6.28 11.24 4.92
C ARG A 141 5.60 10.55 3.75
N ILE A 142 4.88 11.31 2.93
CA ILE A 142 4.25 10.82 1.70
C ILE A 142 5.00 11.41 0.51
N GLU A 143 5.34 10.54 -0.43
CA GLU A 143 5.97 10.90 -1.70
C GLU A 143 5.10 10.39 -2.83
N LEU A 144 4.86 11.25 -3.82
CA LEU A 144 4.06 10.96 -4.98
C LEU A 144 4.94 11.02 -6.22
N PHE A 145 4.84 10.00 -7.07
CA PHE A 145 5.57 9.93 -8.32
C PHE A 145 4.59 9.71 -9.46
N TYR A 146 4.73 10.51 -10.50
CA TYR A 146 4.00 10.31 -11.73
C TYR A 146 4.98 10.15 -12.89
N CYS A 147 4.69 9.19 -13.76
CA CYS A 147 5.38 8.99 -15.03
C CYS A 147 4.34 8.81 -16.12
N GLY A 148 4.28 9.74 -17.06
CA GLY A 148 3.29 9.75 -18.11
C GLY A 148 3.31 11.03 -18.93
N SER A 149 2.30 11.23 -19.78
CA SER A 149 2.22 12.35 -20.72
C SER A 149 1.35 13.52 -20.24
N ALA A 150 0.68 13.41 -19.09
CA ALA A 150 -0.16 14.47 -18.58
C ALA A 150 0.68 15.66 -18.09
N ASP A 151 0.11 16.84 -18.19
CA ASP A 151 0.72 18.07 -17.67
C ASP A 151 0.88 18.05 -16.16
N CYS A 152 2.03 18.53 -15.66
CA CYS A 152 2.36 18.51 -14.22
C CYS A 152 1.31 19.21 -13.37
N ALA A 153 0.83 20.38 -13.77
CA ALA A 153 -0.17 21.13 -13.01
C ALA A 153 -1.50 20.36 -12.88
N ARG A 154 -1.87 19.60 -13.92
CA ARG A 154 -3.04 18.74 -13.90
C ARG A 154 -2.83 17.56 -12.95
N VAL A 155 -1.65 16.94 -12.97
CA VAL A 155 -1.29 15.85 -12.06
C VAL A 155 -1.34 16.33 -10.61
N GLU A 156 -0.70 17.45 -10.30
CA GLU A 156 -0.71 18.05 -8.97
C GLU A 156 -2.14 18.33 -8.51
N GLY A 157 -2.96 18.98 -9.34
CA GLY A 157 -4.35 19.27 -9.00
C GLY A 157 -5.22 18.02 -8.77
N ALA A 158 -4.99 16.94 -9.50
CA ALA A 158 -5.69 15.67 -9.31
C ALA A 158 -5.30 15.00 -7.99
N LEU A 159 -4.01 14.98 -7.68
CA LEU A 159 -3.49 14.39 -6.44
C LEU A 159 -3.87 15.21 -5.20
N ASP A 160 -3.76 16.54 -5.27
CA ASP A 160 -4.18 17.44 -4.19
C ASP A 160 -5.64 17.24 -3.83
N ARG A 161 -6.51 17.10 -4.83
CA ARG A 161 -7.93 16.85 -4.62
C ARG A 161 -8.15 15.46 -3.99
N ALA A 162 -7.54 14.43 -4.55
CA ALA A 162 -7.71 13.06 -4.09
C ALA A 162 -7.22 12.85 -2.65
N LEU A 163 -6.20 13.61 -2.23
CA LEU A 163 -5.59 13.52 -0.91
C LEU A 163 -6.00 14.68 0.04
N ALA A 164 -6.99 15.50 -0.35
CA ALA A 164 -7.41 16.66 0.45
C ALA A 164 -7.87 16.32 1.87
N ALA A 165 -8.41 15.09 2.08
CA ALA A 165 -8.87 14.62 3.38
C ALA A 165 -7.77 13.95 4.23
N LEU A 166 -6.50 14.02 3.81
CA LEU A 166 -5.38 13.42 4.55
C LEU A 166 -5.26 14.05 5.94
N PRO A 167 -5.35 13.27 7.03
CA PRO A 167 -5.20 13.77 8.38
C PRO A 167 -3.72 14.09 8.62
N ARG A 168 -3.37 15.39 8.65
CA ARG A 168 -2.00 15.83 8.94
C ARG A 168 -1.92 16.50 10.29
N GLU A 169 -1.03 15.97 11.15
CA GLU A 169 -0.58 16.68 12.34
C GLU A 169 0.48 17.71 11.90
N ARG A 170 0.30 18.94 12.35
CA ARG A 170 1.20 20.07 12.09
C ARG A 170 2.31 20.13 13.12
#